data_0193bf94eae65f9c357b907a40afdbd6
#
_entry.id   0193bf94eae65f9c357b907a40afdbd6
#
_cell.length_a   1.000
_cell.length_b   1.000
_cell.length_c   1.000
_cell.angle_alpha   90.00
_cell.angle_beta   90.00
_cell.angle_gamma   90.00
#
_symmetry.space_group_name_H-M   'P 1'
#
loop_
_entity.id
_entity.type
_entity.pdbx_description
1 polymer ?
#
loop_
_entity_poly.entity_id
_entity_poly.type
_entity_poly.pdbx_seq_one_letter_code
_entity_poly.pdbx_strand_id
1 'polypeptide(L)'
;MTVASYSMVLCGSSDDHRYRGRIEKVKFGVPINEAFAHDIPATLLMLLLKVNKDGPAKKDIWRAPGNQAQVRKLSQVMQHGRLVNIENFTVYTAASVIKKFLSKLPGGIFGRDNEETLFNSASTGMDIEKQRQVFYRIFGSLPVASQHLLVLLFGTFRVVADSSDGHTNAMNPNAIAISVAPSLFHTCIHDGRTARVEDLQRFKLASNIVCSIICSFGDTKLFPRECYEYYARYTGRTLRIDENRMFTFHNPSSELFY
;
A
#
# COMPACT_ATOMS: atom_id res chain seq x y z
N MET A 1 -17.59 7.51 10.41
CA MET A 1 -16.75 7.09 11.55
C MET A 1 -15.34 7.56 11.27
N THR A 2 -14.77 8.37 12.14
CA THR A 2 -13.43 8.95 12.00
C THR A 2 -12.36 7.92 12.39
N VAL A 3 -11.10 8.11 11.93
CA VAL A 3 -9.94 7.25 12.27
C VAL A 3 -9.80 7.05 13.80
N ALA A 4 -10.20 8.04 14.60
CA ALA A 4 -10.26 7.94 16.07
C ALA A 4 -11.18 6.82 16.55
N SER A 5 -12.30 6.56 15.86
CA SER A 5 -13.23 5.48 16.22
C SER A 5 -12.66 4.08 15.93
N TYR A 6 -11.80 3.95 14.90
CA TYR A 6 -11.11 2.68 14.61
C TYR A 6 -10.01 2.39 15.65
N SER A 7 -9.29 3.41 16.11
CA SER A 7 -8.32 3.26 17.21
C SER A 7 -8.98 2.77 18.49
N MET A 8 -10.18 3.29 18.84
CA MET A 8 -10.92 2.85 20.05
C MET A 8 -11.41 1.41 19.97
N VAL A 9 -11.72 0.90 18.78
CA VAL A 9 -12.15 -0.50 18.60
C VAL A 9 -10.96 -1.48 18.71
N LEU A 10 -9.73 -1.01 18.46
CA LEU A 10 -8.51 -1.84 18.46
C LEU A 10 -7.58 -1.57 19.65
N CYS A 11 -7.72 -0.43 20.34
CA CYS A 11 -7.02 -0.10 21.58
C CYS A 11 -7.93 -0.39 22.77
N GLY A 12 -7.99 -1.65 23.22
CA GLY A 12 -8.56 -1.96 24.52
C GLY A 12 -7.72 -1.26 25.60
N SER A 13 -8.33 -0.32 26.36
CA SER A 13 -7.80 0.11 27.64
C SER A 13 -7.65 -1.11 28.53
N SER A 14 -6.65 -1.08 29.41
CA SER A 14 -6.21 -2.16 30.32
C SER A 14 -7.22 -2.54 31.41
N ASP A 15 -8.51 -2.56 31.13
CA ASP A 15 -9.52 -3.11 32.01
C ASP A 15 -10.07 -4.42 31.45
N ASP A 16 -9.94 -5.44 32.25
CA ASP A 16 -10.15 -6.87 32.09
C ASP A 16 -11.61 -7.25 31.80
N HIS A 17 -12.22 -6.70 30.76
CA HIS A 17 -13.48 -7.16 30.21
C HIS A 17 -13.26 -7.83 28.86
N ARG A 18 -13.37 -9.17 28.86
CA ARG A 18 -13.30 -10.10 27.75
C ARG A 18 -14.22 -9.67 26.60
N TYR A 19 -13.82 -8.67 25.82
CA TYR A 19 -14.41 -8.45 24.51
C TYR A 19 -13.98 -9.59 23.58
N ARG A 20 -14.78 -10.65 23.54
CA ARG A 20 -14.68 -11.73 22.54
C ARG A 20 -15.22 -11.25 21.19
N GLY A 21 -14.78 -10.08 20.70
CA GLY A 21 -15.07 -9.63 19.36
C GLY A 21 -14.18 -10.37 18.37
N ARG A 22 -14.76 -11.21 17.51
CA ARG A 22 -14.06 -11.71 16.32
C ARG A 22 -14.04 -10.57 15.30
N ILE A 23 -12.85 -10.19 14.86
CA ILE A 23 -12.66 -9.29 13.71
C ILE A 23 -12.61 -10.11 12.44
N GLU A 24 -12.85 -9.46 11.30
CA GLU A 24 -12.69 -10.06 9.99
C GLU A 24 -11.27 -10.64 9.82
N LYS A 25 -11.20 -11.89 9.34
CA LYS A 25 -9.94 -12.58 9.11
C LYS A 25 -9.25 -12.02 7.87
N VAL A 26 -7.94 -11.79 7.96
CA VAL A 26 -7.13 -11.53 6.78
C VAL A 26 -6.68 -12.85 6.18
N LYS A 27 -7.19 -13.17 5.00
CA LYS A 27 -6.84 -14.40 4.28
C LYS A 27 -5.60 -14.15 3.43
N PHE A 28 -4.54 -14.91 3.68
CA PHE A 28 -3.31 -14.88 2.88
C PHE A 28 -3.32 -16.04 1.87
N GLY A 29 -2.81 -15.79 0.67
CA GLY A 29 -2.65 -16.83 -0.35
C GLY A 29 -3.95 -17.22 -1.07
N VAL A 30 -4.95 -16.35 -1.04
CA VAL A 30 -6.18 -16.48 -1.81
C VAL A 30 -6.32 -15.28 -2.76
N PRO A 31 -7.09 -15.39 -3.85
CA PRO A 31 -7.38 -14.25 -4.74
C PRO A 31 -7.99 -13.07 -3.98
N ILE A 32 -7.77 -11.85 -4.46
CA ILE A 32 -8.16 -10.63 -3.73
C ILE A 32 -9.67 -10.53 -3.49
N ASN A 33 -10.49 -11.02 -4.41
CA ASN A 33 -11.95 -11.09 -4.27
C ASN A 33 -12.41 -12.06 -3.17
N GLU A 34 -11.57 -13.05 -2.82
CA GLU A 34 -11.82 -13.95 -1.69
C GLU A 34 -11.18 -13.43 -0.39
N ALA A 35 -10.07 -12.67 -0.52
CA ALA A 35 -9.38 -12.07 0.61
C ALA A 35 -10.22 -10.96 1.25
N PHE A 36 -10.96 -10.21 0.43
CA PHE A 36 -11.78 -9.08 0.85
C PHE A 36 -13.26 -9.38 0.60
N ALA A 37 -14.06 -9.47 1.67
CA ALA A 37 -15.48 -9.72 1.55
C ALA A 37 -16.23 -8.51 0.95
N HIS A 38 -15.89 -7.31 1.40
CA HIS A 38 -16.51 -6.04 0.95
C HIS A 38 -15.47 -4.96 0.70
N ASP A 39 -14.47 -4.83 1.57
CA ASP A 39 -13.37 -3.86 1.50
C ASP A 39 -12.16 -4.45 2.22
N ILE A 40 -11.10 -3.66 2.38
CA ILE A 40 -9.85 -4.04 3.05
C ILE A 40 -10.16 -4.44 4.51
N PRO A 41 -9.79 -5.66 4.96
CA PRO A 41 -10.00 -6.07 6.34
C PRO A 41 -9.37 -5.09 7.34
N ALA A 42 -10.08 -4.78 8.42
CA ALA A 42 -9.73 -3.72 9.36
C ALA A 42 -8.28 -3.81 9.86
N THR A 43 -7.78 -5.00 10.17
CA THR A 43 -6.40 -5.16 10.66
C THR A 43 -5.37 -4.83 9.58
N LEU A 44 -5.61 -5.21 8.32
CA LEU A 44 -4.72 -4.86 7.21
C LEU A 44 -4.75 -3.34 6.95
N LEU A 45 -5.93 -2.74 6.98
CA LEU A 45 -6.11 -1.29 6.87
C LEU A 45 -5.32 -0.54 7.96
N MET A 46 -5.40 -1.01 9.21
CA MET A 46 -4.65 -0.39 10.32
C MET A 46 -3.13 -0.49 10.15
N LEU A 47 -2.62 -1.59 9.57
CA LEU A 47 -1.19 -1.68 9.24
C LEU A 47 -0.79 -0.66 8.17
N LEU A 48 -1.61 -0.48 7.14
CA LEU A 48 -1.39 0.53 6.09
C LEU A 48 -1.39 1.94 6.69
N LEU A 49 -2.35 2.26 7.56
CA LEU A 49 -2.44 3.56 8.22
C LEU A 49 -1.27 3.81 9.17
N LYS A 50 -0.83 2.77 9.91
CA LYS A 50 0.38 2.87 10.75
C LYS A 50 1.62 3.20 9.91
N VAL A 51 1.82 2.52 8.77
CA VAL A 51 2.97 2.82 7.89
C VAL A 51 2.82 4.19 7.24
N ASN A 52 1.60 4.60 6.88
CA ASN A 52 1.33 5.93 6.33
C ASN A 52 1.67 7.06 7.32
N LYS A 53 1.35 6.87 8.60
CA LYS A 53 1.58 7.84 9.66
C LYS A 53 3.04 7.86 10.13
N ASP A 54 3.59 6.70 10.48
CA ASP A 54 4.87 6.57 11.17
C ASP A 54 6.06 6.33 10.22
N GLY A 55 5.78 5.83 9.00
CA GLY A 55 6.78 5.47 8.00
C GLY A 55 7.65 6.62 7.50
N PRO A 56 7.10 7.81 7.27
CA PRO A 56 7.88 8.97 6.81
C PRO A 56 9.08 9.32 7.71
N ALA A 57 8.96 9.12 9.01
CA ALA A 57 10.02 9.38 9.98
C ALA A 57 11.04 8.21 10.12
N LYS A 58 10.90 7.13 9.34
CA LYS A 58 11.70 5.90 9.51
C LYS A 58 12.61 5.65 8.33
N LYS A 59 13.90 5.47 8.64
CA LYS A 59 14.92 5.11 7.65
C LYS A 59 14.60 3.75 7.01
N ASP A 60 14.73 3.66 5.69
CA ASP A 60 14.62 2.42 4.92
C ASP A 60 13.33 1.62 5.19
N ILE A 61 12.22 2.28 5.46
CA ILE A 61 10.96 1.66 5.93
C ILE A 61 10.48 0.50 5.06
N TRP A 62 10.64 0.56 3.76
CA TRP A 62 10.24 -0.51 2.84
C TRP A 62 11.37 -1.49 2.48
N ARG A 63 12.63 -1.13 2.80
CA ARG A 63 13.81 -1.94 2.53
C ARG A 63 14.19 -2.81 3.73
N ALA A 64 14.25 -2.20 4.92
CA ALA A 64 14.63 -2.89 6.13
C ALA A 64 13.58 -3.95 6.52
N PRO A 65 14.00 -5.19 6.84
CA PRO A 65 13.08 -6.22 7.24
C PRO A 65 12.56 -5.98 8.67
N GLY A 66 11.27 -6.28 8.88
CA GLY A 66 10.73 -6.41 10.23
C GLY A 66 11.24 -7.68 10.93
N ASN A 67 11.10 -7.72 12.26
CA ASN A 67 11.43 -8.91 13.04
C ASN A 67 10.59 -10.10 12.57
N GLN A 68 11.25 -11.16 12.06
CA GLN A 68 10.60 -12.28 11.42
C GLN A 68 9.66 -13.08 12.34
N ALA A 69 9.98 -13.16 13.64
CA ALA A 69 9.11 -13.82 14.64
C ALA A 69 7.82 -12.99 14.82
N GLN A 70 7.94 -11.66 14.92
CA GLN A 70 6.79 -10.76 15.02
C GLN A 70 5.95 -10.74 13.72
N VAL A 71 6.58 -10.77 12.55
CA VAL A 71 5.87 -10.87 11.25
C VAL A 71 5.04 -12.16 11.19
N ARG A 72 5.61 -13.29 11.63
CA ARG A 72 4.88 -14.57 11.71
C ARG A 72 3.72 -14.48 12.70
N LYS A 73 3.98 -14.01 13.92
CA LYS A 73 2.98 -13.85 14.99
C LYS A 73 1.82 -12.96 14.53
N LEU A 74 2.11 -11.78 13.99
CA LEU A 74 1.08 -10.84 13.53
C LEU A 74 0.26 -11.44 12.39
N SER A 75 0.90 -12.05 11.38
CA SER A 75 0.19 -12.73 10.29
C SER A 75 -0.76 -13.83 10.81
N GLN A 76 -0.35 -14.64 11.80
CA GLN A 76 -1.19 -15.66 12.39
C GLN A 76 -2.39 -15.07 13.15
N VAL A 77 -2.17 -14.01 13.96
CA VAL A 77 -3.25 -13.31 14.66
C VAL A 77 -4.28 -12.77 13.69
N MET A 78 -3.83 -12.15 12.58
CA MET A 78 -4.70 -11.63 11.51
C MET A 78 -5.50 -12.75 10.83
N GLN A 79 -4.87 -13.89 10.53
CA GLN A 79 -5.55 -15.04 9.92
C GLN A 79 -6.62 -15.66 10.83
N HIS A 80 -6.45 -15.57 12.13
CA HIS A 80 -7.45 -16.08 13.10
C HIS A 80 -8.55 -15.06 13.43
N GLY A 81 -8.47 -13.83 12.91
CA GLY A 81 -9.42 -12.76 13.22
C GLY A 81 -9.42 -12.39 14.71
N ARG A 82 -8.25 -12.39 15.34
CA ARG A 82 -8.09 -11.98 16.73
C ARG A 82 -7.79 -10.49 16.82
N LEU A 83 -8.32 -9.84 17.84
CA LEU A 83 -7.95 -8.46 18.17
C LEU A 83 -6.44 -8.38 18.45
N VAL A 84 -5.81 -7.38 17.90
CA VAL A 84 -4.39 -7.12 18.08
C VAL A 84 -4.17 -5.64 18.35
N ASN A 85 -3.37 -5.34 19.38
CA ASN A 85 -2.87 -3.99 19.56
C ASN A 85 -1.69 -3.78 18.60
N ILE A 86 -1.92 -2.98 17.56
CA ILE A 86 -0.94 -2.71 16.48
C ILE A 86 0.25 -1.91 16.99
N GLU A 87 0.10 -1.14 18.09
CA GLU A 87 1.19 -0.38 18.70
C GLU A 87 2.29 -1.28 19.27
N ASN A 88 1.98 -2.53 19.58
CA ASN A 88 2.97 -3.52 20.03
C ASN A 88 3.90 -4.00 18.90
N PHE A 89 3.68 -3.57 17.66
CA PHE A 89 4.46 -3.97 16.50
C PHE A 89 5.14 -2.76 15.88
N THR A 90 6.42 -2.94 15.50
CA THR A 90 7.15 -1.87 14.83
C THR A 90 6.56 -1.60 13.43
N VAL A 91 6.76 -0.38 12.93
CA VAL A 91 6.34 -0.01 11.58
C VAL A 91 7.02 -0.89 10.50
N TYR A 92 8.24 -1.36 10.74
CA TYR A 92 8.94 -2.32 9.87
C TYR A 92 8.25 -3.68 9.82
N THR A 93 7.73 -4.14 10.97
CA THR A 93 6.92 -5.36 11.03
C THR A 93 5.64 -5.18 10.24
N ALA A 94 4.95 -4.04 10.38
CA ALA A 94 3.75 -3.72 9.61
C ALA A 94 4.03 -3.72 8.10
N ALA A 95 5.06 -3.01 7.63
CA ALA A 95 5.47 -2.97 6.23
C ALA A 95 5.81 -4.38 5.68
N SER A 96 6.49 -5.21 6.49
CA SER A 96 6.84 -6.60 6.12
C SER A 96 5.61 -7.49 6.00
N VAL A 97 4.59 -7.33 6.86
CA VAL A 97 3.32 -8.07 6.77
C VAL A 97 2.52 -7.65 5.54
N ILE A 98 2.48 -6.35 5.23
CA ILE A 98 1.85 -5.83 4.01
C ILE A 98 2.51 -6.43 2.76
N LYS A 99 3.85 -6.38 2.66
CA LYS A 99 4.58 -7.00 1.54
C LYS A 99 4.31 -8.50 1.44
N LYS A 100 4.29 -9.21 2.57
CA LYS A 100 3.96 -10.62 2.63
C LYS A 100 2.53 -10.92 2.15
N PHE A 101 1.57 -10.07 2.48
CA PHE A 101 0.20 -10.20 1.97
C PHE A 101 0.16 -10.07 0.46
N LEU A 102 0.75 -9.00 -0.09
CA LEU A 102 0.81 -8.71 -1.52
C LEU A 102 1.50 -9.84 -2.31
N SER A 103 2.68 -10.28 -1.85
CA SER A 103 3.46 -11.33 -2.53
C SER A 103 2.79 -12.71 -2.53
N LYS A 104 1.80 -12.92 -1.67
CA LYS A 104 1.03 -14.17 -1.60
C LYS A 104 -0.30 -14.12 -2.35
N LEU A 105 -0.67 -13.00 -2.95
CA LEU A 105 -1.89 -12.92 -3.77
C LEU A 105 -1.71 -13.72 -5.05
N PRO A 106 -2.50 -14.79 -5.29
CA PRO A 106 -2.44 -15.53 -6.55
C PRO A 106 -2.78 -14.61 -7.74
N GLY A 107 -1.90 -14.56 -8.71
CA GLY A 107 -2.04 -13.67 -9.87
C GLY A 107 -1.66 -12.21 -9.62
N GLY A 108 -1.20 -11.86 -8.40
CA GLY A 108 -0.84 -10.48 -8.04
C GLY A 108 -2.05 -9.57 -7.85
N ILE A 109 -1.78 -8.33 -7.42
CA ILE A 109 -2.86 -7.35 -7.18
C ILE A 109 -3.48 -6.80 -8.47
N PHE A 110 -2.73 -6.78 -9.55
CA PHE A 110 -3.20 -6.29 -10.86
C PHE A 110 -3.92 -7.37 -11.68
N GLY A 111 -3.63 -8.64 -11.42
CA GLY A 111 -4.00 -9.76 -12.27
C GLY A 111 -3.02 -9.91 -13.45
N ARG A 112 -2.90 -11.15 -13.97
CA ARG A 112 -1.87 -11.50 -14.96
C ARG A 112 -1.94 -10.67 -16.24
N ASP A 113 -3.13 -10.46 -16.79
CA ASP A 113 -3.32 -9.75 -18.06
C ASP A 113 -2.98 -8.25 -17.93
N ASN A 114 -3.34 -7.65 -16.80
CA ASN A 114 -2.99 -6.27 -16.52
C ASN A 114 -1.48 -6.11 -16.24
N GLU A 115 -0.83 -7.06 -15.55
CA GLU A 115 0.62 -7.06 -15.39
C GLU A 115 1.34 -7.08 -16.75
N GLU A 116 0.90 -7.96 -17.67
CA GLU A 116 1.48 -8.03 -19.01
C GLU A 116 1.27 -6.72 -19.79
N THR A 117 0.08 -6.12 -19.68
CA THR A 117 -0.20 -4.80 -20.29
C THR A 117 0.70 -3.71 -19.73
N LEU A 118 0.95 -3.70 -18.41
CA LEU A 118 1.87 -2.75 -17.75
C LEU A 118 3.30 -2.94 -18.24
N PHE A 119 3.79 -4.19 -18.32
CA PHE A 119 5.13 -4.49 -18.82
C PHE A 119 5.31 -4.08 -20.28
N ASN A 120 4.33 -4.37 -21.14
CA ASN A 120 4.35 -3.98 -22.54
C ASN A 120 4.38 -2.46 -22.70
N SER A 121 3.59 -1.72 -21.92
CA SER A 121 3.60 -0.26 -21.94
C SER A 121 4.92 0.35 -21.51
N ALA A 122 5.62 -0.27 -20.56
CA ALA A 122 6.91 0.18 -20.08
C ALA A 122 8.07 -0.18 -21.02
N SER A 123 7.98 -1.32 -21.73
CA SER A 123 9.03 -1.79 -22.65
C SER A 123 9.05 -1.04 -23.99
N THR A 124 7.89 -0.52 -24.43
CA THR A 124 7.75 0.15 -25.74
C THR A 124 8.25 1.59 -25.77
N GLY A 125 8.78 2.12 -24.68
CA GLY A 125 9.20 3.53 -24.59
C GLY A 125 8.04 4.51 -24.81
N MET A 126 6.83 4.11 -24.38
CA MET A 126 5.61 4.89 -24.53
C MET A 126 5.75 6.25 -23.83
N ASP A 127 5.20 7.30 -24.43
CA ASP A 127 5.12 8.62 -23.81
C ASP A 127 4.42 8.57 -22.45
N ILE A 128 4.88 9.41 -21.51
CA ILE A 128 4.40 9.43 -20.11
C ILE A 128 2.88 9.60 -20.04
N GLU A 129 2.31 10.46 -20.88
CA GLU A 129 0.87 10.70 -20.89
C GLU A 129 0.08 9.45 -21.33
N LYS A 130 0.57 8.75 -22.36
CA LYS A 130 -0.04 7.47 -22.80
C LYS A 130 0.11 6.40 -21.74
N GLN A 131 1.24 6.36 -21.05
CA GLN A 131 1.45 5.41 -19.94
C GLN A 131 0.47 5.67 -18.78
N ARG A 132 0.22 6.94 -18.42
CA ARG A 132 -0.80 7.32 -17.42
C ARG A 132 -2.21 6.87 -17.82
N GLN A 133 -2.57 7.00 -19.10
CA GLN A 133 -3.87 6.51 -19.60
C GLN A 133 -4.00 4.98 -19.44
N VAL A 134 -2.91 4.23 -19.64
CA VAL A 134 -2.87 2.79 -19.37
C VAL A 134 -3.10 2.52 -17.88
N PHE A 135 -2.42 3.23 -17.00
CA PHE A 135 -2.62 3.11 -15.54
C PHE A 135 -4.06 3.41 -15.14
N TYR A 136 -4.61 4.53 -15.59
CA TYR A 136 -5.98 4.94 -15.27
C TYR A 136 -7.00 3.88 -15.69
N ARG A 137 -6.88 3.35 -16.91
CA ARG A 137 -7.76 2.30 -17.41
C ARG A 137 -7.65 1.01 -16.58
N ILE A 138 -6.43 0.58 -16.27
CA ILE A 138 -6.20 -0.62 -15.47
C ILE A 138 -6.77 -0.42 -14.06
N PHE A 139 -6.42 0.67 -13.37
CA PHE A 139 -6.88 0.91 -12.00
C PHE A 139 -8.40 1.03 -11.94
N GLY A 140 -9.02 1.74 -12.89
CA GLY A 140 -10.47 1.86 -12.95
C GLY A 140 -11.21 0.55 -13.27
N SER A 141 -10.53 -0.43 -13.88
CA SER A 141 -11.12 -1.75 -14.18
C SER A 141 -10.99 -2.77 -13.06
N LEU A 142 -10.15 -2.50 -12.06
CA LEU A 142 -9.97 -3.42 -10.92
C LEU A 142 -11.20 -3.41 -9.99
N PRO A 143 -11.42 -4.50 -9.23
CA PRO A 143 -12.40 -4.49 -8.15
C PRO A 143 -12.16 -3.33 -7.18
N VAL A 144 -13.22 -2.71 -6.65
CA VAL A 144 -13.14 -1.52 -5.79
C VAL A 144 -12.20 -1.71 -4.60
N ALA A 145 -12.23 -2.87 -3.95
CA ALA A 145 -11.33 -3.18 -2.84
C ALA A 145 -9.84 -3.21 -3.26
N SER A 146 -9.54 -3.64 -4.49
CA SER A 146 -8.19 -3.56 -5.07
C SER A 146 -7.77 -2.13 -5.35
N GLN A 147 -8.69 -1.30 -5.86
CA GLN A 147 -8.47 0.12 -6.07
C GLN A 147 -8.16 0.83 -4.74
N HIS A 148 -8.95 0.55 -3.69
CA HIS A 148 -8.75 1.08 -2.35
C HIS A 148 -7.39 0.69 -1.77
N LEU A 149 -7.00 -0.59 -1.91
CA LEU A 149 -5.69 -1.05 -1.46
C LEU A 149 -4.55 -0.35 -2.20
N LEU A 150 -4.66 -0.23 -3.52
CA LEU A 150 -3.63 0.41 -4.36
C LEU A 150 -3.47 1.91 -4.03
N VAL A 151 -4.58 2.66 -3.90
CA VAL A 151 -4.47 4.09 -3.59
C VAL A 151 -3.88 4.33 -2.20
N LEU A 152 -4.19 3.49 -1.21
CA LEU A 152 -3.57 3.56 0.12
C LEU A 152 -2.08 3.22 0.08
N LEU A 153 -1.69 2.20 -0.69
CA LEU A 153 -0.29 1.81 -0.87
C LEU A 153 0.51 2.92 -1.55
N PHE A 154 0.07 3.36 -2.72
CA PHE A 154 0.80 4.36 -3.50
C PHE A 154 0.80 5.74 -2.83
N GLY A 155 -0.29 6.11 -2.14
CA GLY A 155 -0.32 7.29 -1.30
C GLY A 155 0.66 7.21 -0.11
N THR A 156 0.81 6.02 0.48
CA THR A 156 1.80 5.79 1.54
C THR A 156 3.23 5.83 1.00
N PHE A 157 3.47 5.25 -0.18
CA PHE A 157 4.78 5.37 -0.84
C PHE A 157 5.12 6.82 -1.16
N ARG A 158 4.16 7.59 -1.64
CA ARG A 158 4.35 8.99 -1.96
C ARG A 158 4.69 9.83 -0.72
N VAL A 159 3.95 9.69 0.37
CA VAL A 159 4.21 10.42 1.63
C VAL A 159 5.59 10.09 2.20
N VAL A 160 6.03 8.82 2.11
CA VAL A 160 7.38 8.41 2.50
C VAL A 160 8.42 9.05 1.58
N ALA A 161 8.18 9.10 0.28
CA ALA A 161 9.10 9.70 -0.69
C ALA A 161 9.22 11.21 -0.50
N ASP A 162 8.11 11.92 -0.29
CA ASP A 162 8.09 13.38 -0.09
C ASP A 162 8.79 13.81 1.21
N SER A 163 8.83 12.95 2.23
CA SER A 163 9.57 13.24 3.45
C SER A 163 11.10 13.22 3.27
N SER A 164 11.59 12.77 2.09
CA SER A 164 13.02 12.75 1.76
C SER A 164 13.65 14.15 1.64
N ASP A 165 12.88 15.14 1.32
CA ASP A 165 13.38 16.51 1.09
C ASP A 165 13.79 17.24 2.39
N GLY A 166 13.40 16.72 3.56
CA GLY A 166 13.70 17.30 4.88
C GLY A 166 14.57 16.43 5.79
N HIS A 167 14.77 15.16 5.48
CA HIS A 167 15.50 14.23 6.35
C HIS A 167 16.50 13.37 5.57
N THR A 168 17.74 13.30 6.03
CA THR A 168 18.84 12.51 5.45
C THR A 168 18.58 11.00 5.37
N ASN A 169 17.43 10.52 5.82
CA ASN A 169 17.10 9.11 6.01
C ASN A 169 15.89 8.61 5.21
N ALA A 170 15.22 9.45 4.44
CA ALA A 170 14.03 9.04 3.72
C ALA A 170 14.35 8.32 2.40
N MET A 171 13.46 7.43 1.99
CA MET A 171 13.61 6.68 0.75
C MET A 171 13.03 7.48 -0.41
N ASN A 172 13.82 7.71 -1.46
CA ASN A 172 13.30 8.29 -2.71
C ASN A 172 12.36 7.29 -3.46
N PRO A 173 11.57 7.76 -4.43
CA PRO A 173 10.63 6.91 -5.18
C PRO A 173 11.27 5.67 -5.80
N ASN A 174 12.47 5.78 -6.34
CA ASN A 174 13.17 4.65 -6.96
C ASN A 174 13.58 3.59 -5.92
N ALA A 175 14.09 3.99 -4.77
CA ALA A 175 14.46 3.08 -3.68
C ALA A 175 13.24 2.33 -3.12
N ILE A 176 12.09 3.01 -3.00
CA ILE A 176 10.83 2.39 -2.62
C ILE A 176 10.41 1.38 -3.70
N ALA A 177 10.41 1.80 -4.96
CA ALA A 177 10.00 0.97 -6.09
C ALA A 177 10.79 -0.35 -6.15
N ILE A 178 12.13 -0.28 -6.08
CA ILE A 178 13.00 -1.47 -6.05
C ILE A 178 12.63 -2.40 -4.88
N SER A 179 12.27 -1.83 -3.73
CA SER A 179 11.99 -2.61 -2.50
C SER A 179 10.61 -3.28 -2.51
N VAL A 180 9.62 -2.73 -3.26
CA VAL A 180 8.23 -3.21 -3.20
C VAL A 180 7.75 -3.87 -4.50
N ALA A 181 8.39 -3.61 -5.65
CA ALA A 181 7.99 -4.18 -6.94
C ALA A 181 7.83 -5.70 -6.93
N PRO A 182 8.74 -6.51 -6.31
CA PRO A 182 8.57 -7.96 -6.25
C PRO A 182 7.34 -8.42 -5.44
N SER A 183 6.79 -7.55 -4.60
CA SER A 183 5.58 -7.86 -3.83
C SER A 183 4.30 -7.49 -4.58
N LEU A 184 4.39 -6.55 -5.53
CA LEU A 184 3.24 -6.06 -6.31
C LEU A 184 3.06 -6.86 -7.61
N PHE A 185 4.16 -7.27 -8.25
CA PHE A 185 4.16 -7.96 -9.53
C PHE A 185 4.47 -9.44 -9.36
N HIS A 186 3.48 -10.27 -9.62
CA HIS A 186 3.59 -11.73 -9.42
C HIS A 186 4.52 -12.39 -10.42
N THR A 187 4.66 -11.83 -11.61
CA THR A 187 5.46 -12.39 -12.70
C THR A 187 6.91 -11.88 -12.77
N CYS A 188 7.34 -11.11 -11.76
CA CYS A 188 8.72 -10.58 -11.71
C CYS A 188 9.78 -11.66 -11.54
N ILE A 189 9.46 -12.80 -10.87
CA ILE A 189 10.39 -13.89 -10.57
C ILE A 189 9.69 -15.21 -10.86
N HIS A 190 10.20 -16.00 -11.81
CA HIS A 190 9.54 -17.21 -12.28
C HIS A 190 9.54 -18.37 -11.28
N ASP A 191 10.65 -18.68 -10.64
CA ASP A 191 10.74 -19.84 -9.73
C ASP A 191 11.53 -19.62 -8.43
N GLY A 192 12.14 -18.46 -8.26
CA GLY A 192 12.88 -18.08 -7.05
C GLY A 192 14.16 -18.91 -6.78
N ARG A 193 14.53 -19.84 -7.67
CA ARG A 193 15.69 -20.73 -7.49
C ARG A 193 16.90 -20.28 -8.30
N THR A 194 16.70 -19.81 -9.53
CA THR A 194 17.77 -19.31 -10.40
C THR A 194 17.32 -18.00 -11.03
N ALA A 195 18.10 -16.92 -10.80
CA ALA A 195 17.88 -15.65 -11.47
C ALA A 195 18.23 -15.76 -12.96
N ARG A 196 17.26 -15.52 -13.83
CA ARG A 196 17.46 -15.45 -15.29
C ARG A 196 17.63 -13.99 -15.71
N VAL A 197 18.22 -13.78 -16.89
CA VAL A 197 18.38 -12.42 -17.44
C VAL A 197 17.02 -11.76 -17.67
N GLU A 198 16.03 -12.55 -18.10
CA GLU A 198 14.65 -12.10 -18.28
C GLU A 198 14.01 -11.63 -16.97
N ASP A 199 14.26 -12.34 -15.87
CA ASP A 199 13.76 -11.96 -14.53
C ASP A 199 14.32 -10.61 -14.09
N LEU A 200 15.62 -10.36 -14.37
CA LEU A 200 16.24 -9.07 -14.07
C LEU A 200 15.65 -7.93 -14.91
N GLN A 201 15.39 -8.17 -16.19
CA GLN A 201 14.73 -7.19 -17.05
C GLN A 201 13.31 -6.90 -16.59
N ARG A 202 12.53 -7.93 -16.28
CA ARG A 202 11.14 -7.77 -15.74
C ARG A 202 11.17 -7.03 -14.41
N PHE A 203 12.07 -7.35 -13.51
CA PHE A 203 12.24 -6.65 -12.24
C PHE A 203 12.55 -5.16 -12.45
N LYS A 204 13.44 -4.83 -13.40
CA LYS A 204 13.75 -3.43 -13.73
C LYS A 204 12.52 -2.70 -14.29
N LEU A 205 11.77 -3.31 -15.20
CA LEU A 205 10.52 -2.74 -15.72
C LEU A 205 9.48 -2.55 -14.62
N ALA A 206 9.27 -3.56 -13.76
CA ALA A 206 8.37 -3.46 -12.62
C ALA A 206 8.74 -2.30 -11.67
N SER A 207 10.03 -2.16 -11.38
CA SER A 207 10.53 -1.05 -10.55
C SER A 207 10.28 0.30 -11.21
N ASN A 208 10.49 0.43 -12.51
CA ASN A 208 10.22 1.66 -13.26
C ASN A 208 8.72 2.00 -13.25
N ILE A 209 7.84 1.01 -13.43
CA ILE A 209 6.38 1.18 -13.37
C ILE A 209 5.99 1.71 -11.99
N VAL A 210 6.44 1.05 -10.91
CA VAL A 210 6.12 1.48 -9.54
C VAL A 210 6.64 2.89 -9.27
N CYS A 211 7.86 3.20 -9.69
CA CYS A 211 8.45 4.54 -9.54
C CYS A 211 7.61 5.60 -10.28
N SER A 212 7.19 5.32 -11.51
CA SER A 212 6.34 6.21 -12.31
C SER A 212 4.99 6.47 -11.62
N ILE A 213 4.35 5.44 -11.05
CA ILE A 213 3.08 5.58 -10.32
C ILE A 213 3.28 6.42 -9.05
N ILE A 214 4.36 6.20 -8.29
CA ILE A 214 4.67 6.98 -7.08
C ILE A 214 4.85 8.46 -7.44
N CYS A 215 5.64 8.75 -8.48
CA CYS A 215 5.91 10.12 -8.92
C CYS A 215 4.65 10.82 -9.45
N SER A 216 3.73 10.07 -10.06
CA SER A 216 2.47 10.58 -10.61
C SER A 216 1.31 10.59 -9.60
N PHE A 217 1.53 10.18 -8.35
CA PHE A 217 0.44 10.13 -7.35
C PHE A 217 -0.13 11.53 -7.10
N GLY A 218 -1.43 11.65 -7.20
CA GLY A 218 -2.15 12.92 -7.17
C GLY A 218 -2.61 13.39 -8.55
N ASP A 219 -2.07 12.84 -9.64
CA ASP A 219 -2.56 13.16 -10.99
C ASP A 219 -4.01 12.71 -11.16
N THR A 220 -4.86 13.61 -11.66
CA THR A 220 -6.29 13.33 -11.87
C THR A 220 -6.56 12.23 -12.89
N LYS A 221 -5.54 11.86 -13.67
CA LYS A 221 -5.59 10.81 -14.70
C LYS A 221 -4.82 9.54 -14.26
N LEU A 222 -4.54 9.35 -12.97
CA LEU A 222 -3.88 8.14 -12.48
C LEU A 222 -4.85 7.19 -11.78
N PHE A 223 -5.62 7.69 -10.83
CA PHE A 223 -6.68 6.94 -10.15
C PHE A 223 -8.03 7.63 -10.34
N PRO A 224 -9.15 6.89 -10.29
CA PRO A 224 -10.47 7.50 -10.15
C PRO A 224 -10.53 8.43 -8.94
N ARG A 225 -11.29 9.52 -9.05
CA ARG A 225 -11.42 10.54 -7.99
C ARG A 225 -11.84 9.94 -6.65
N GLU A 226 -12.75 8.98 -6.69
CA GLU A 226 -13.27 8.27 -5.51
C GLU A 226 -12.16 7.56 -4.72
N CYS A 227 -11.11 7.10 -5.40
CA CYS A 227 -9.93 6.50 -4.77
C CYS A 227 -9.17 7.55 -3.95
N TYR A 228 -8.96 8.75 -4.47
CA TYR A 228 -8.30 9.84 -3.75
C TYR A 228 -9.14 10.34 -2.57
N GLU A 229 -10.47 10.38 -2.72
CA GLU A 229 -11.40 10.69 -1.62
C GLU A 229 -11.35 9.63 -0.53
N TYR A 230 -11.27 8.35 -0.92
CA TYR A 230 -11.07 7.23 0.00
C TYR A 230 -9.75 7.38 0.77
N TYR A 231 -8.64 7.62 0.06
CA TYR A 231 -7.32 7.83 0.67
C TYR A 231 -7.33 8.99 1.67
N ALA A 232 -7.86 10.15 1.29
CA ALA A 232 -7.95 11.33 2.14
C ALA A 232 -8.74 11.04 3.42
N ARG A 233 -9.93 10.42 3.27
CA ARG A 233 -10.81 10.06 4.39
C ARG A 233 -10.13 9.13 5.40
N TYR A 234 -9.49 8.06 4.92
CA TYR A 234 -8.88 7.07 5.82
C TYR A 234 -7.58 7.55 6.44
N THR A 235 -6.83 8.40 5.76
CA THR A 235 -5.59 8.99 6.31
C THR A 235 -5.83 10.26 7.11
N GLY A 236 -7.09 10.72 7.24
CA GLY A 236 -7.45 11.91 7.99
C GLY A 236 -6.96 13.21 7.35
N ARG A 237 -6.73 13.22 6.03
CA ARG A 237 -6.27 14.40 5.28
C ARG A 237 -7.41 15.08 4.56
N THR A 238 -7.24 16.38 4.31
CA THR A 238 -8.13 17.15 3.45
C THR A 238 -7.65 17.05 2.02
N LEU A 239 -8.55 16.63 1.11
CA LEU A 239 -8.31 16.59 -0.33
C LEU A 239 -8.54 17.99 -0.93
N ARG A 240 -7.59 18.47 -1.73
CA ARG A 240 -7.72 19.68 -2.54
C ARG A 240 -7.24 19.39 -3.97
N ILE A 241 -7.59 20.27 -4.89
CA ILE A 241 -7.05 20.28 -6.25
C ILE A 241 -6.22 21.55 -6.39
N ASP A 242 -4.97 21.42 -6.81
CA ASP A 242 -4.09 22.57 -7.05
C ASP A 242 -4.29 23.19 -8.45
N GLU A 243 -3.54 24.25 -8.74
CA GLU A 243 -3.58 24.98 -10.02
C GLU A 243 -3.18 24.10 -11.21
N ASN A 244 -2.38 23.07 -10.96
CA ASN A 244 -1.92 22.10 -11.98
C ASN A 244 -2.90 20.94 -12.16
N ARG A 245 -4.09 21.02 -11.57
CA ARG A 245 -5.11 19.95 -11.56
C ARG A 245 -4.62 18.65 -10.92
N MET A 246 -3.71 18.77 -9.92
CA MET A 246 -3.26 17.63 -9.11
C MET A 246 -4.05 17.59 -7.81
N PHE A 247 -4.40 16.38 -7.37
CA PHE A 247 -4.92 16.14 -6.03
C PHE A 247 -3.80 16.28 -5.00
N THR A 248 -4.02 17.12 -4.01
CA THR A 248 -3.11 17.36 -2.88
C THR A 248 -3.77 16.99 -1.56
N PHE A 249 -2.97 16.52 -0.61
CA PHE A 249 -3.45 15.96 0.66
C PHE A 249 -2.84 16.72 1.83
N HIS A 250 -3.65 17.48 2.52
CA HIS A 250 -3.21 18.36 3.62
C HIS A 250 -3.59 17.76 4.96
N ASN A 251 -2.68 17.79 5.91
CA ASN A 251 -3.02 17.50 7.30
C ASN A 251 -4.03 18.53 7.81
N PRO A 252 -5.00 18.13 8.67
CA PRO A 252 -5.88 19.12 9.30
C PRO A 252 -5.01 20.12 10.05
N SER A 253 -5.27 21.42 9.83
CA SER A 253 -4.59 22.48 10.59
C SER A 253 -4.91 22.30 12.07
N SER A 254 -3.91 22.41 12.92
CA SER A 254 -4.04 22.34 14.37
C SER A 254 -4.91 23.46 14.99
N GLU A 255 -5.40 24.37 14.16
CA GLU A 255 -6.17 25.56 14.57
C GLU A 255 -7.67 25.33 14.80
N LEU A 256 -8.19 24.10 14.60
CA LEU A 256 -9.63 23.81 14.75
C LEU A 256 -10.00 23.17 16.11
N PHE A 257 -9.12 23.26 17.12
CA PHE A 257 -9.40 22.80 18.49
C PHE A 257 -9.30 23.94 19.51
N TYR A 258 -10.00 25.06 19.26
CA TYR A 258 -10.27 26.07 20.28
C TYR A 258 -11.77 26.39 20.26
#